data_8dda38922501eb00bcd0dce47fdae223
#
_entry.id   8dda38922501eb00bcd0dce47fdae223
#
_cell.length_a   1.000
_cell.length_b   1.000
_cell.length_c   1.000
_cell.angle_alpha   90.00
_cell.angle_beta   90.00
_cell.angle_gamma   90.00
#
_symmetry.space_group_name_H-M   'P 1'
#
loop_
_entity.id
_entity.type
_entity.pdbx_description
1 polymer ?
#
loop_
_entity_poly.entity_id
_entity_poly.type
_entity_poly.pdbx_seq_one_letter_code
_entity_poly.pdbx_strand_id
1 'polypeptide(L)'
;MIQVNDTVLVIYHYYEKDQSYIDNFLHFIQFAYRPELNYLIVIAGIASIELPQASNITYFYAKNQNYDYGGYAQVIKDLKFETNYANFIFVNSSVRGPFLPVHSKKNWANHLFDLYSDNIGIVGTAISLTPSHHAISKMYHEKYGCAERNKNILAHVQSTCYVLSQSVLCSLIKDGFYDVHESLSKGETVRDYEMRLSQILLAQGLNLKCLLPEYNKPDYRSLSHEINPSAREGDSGFEYSYFGRTVHPYEAMFVKTSRNTSSDTYLSQLAYSMSFQFPLNADLSCTAAIEGYRRRCELIALNATSSAVKKKSFWSFFNS
;
A
#
# COMPACT_ATOMS: atom_id res chain seq x y z
N MET A 1 7.30 -14.50 -15.94
CA MET A 1 6.28 -13.46 -16.15
C MET A 1 4.95 -14.03 -15.70
N ILE A 2 4.33 -13.43 -14.69
CA ILE A 2 2.97 -13.80 -14.25
C ILE A 2 2.03 -13.38 -15.38
N GLN A 3 1.35 -14.34 -16.00
CA GLN A 3 0.37 -14.06 -17.04
C GLN A 3 -0.95 -13.63 -16.40
N VAL A 4 -1.72 -12.76 -17.06
CA VAL A 4 -3.01 -12.22 -16.61
C VAL A 4 -4.07 -13.31 -16.29
N ASN A 5 -3.81 -14.57 -16.64
CA ASN A 5 -4.67 -15.72 -16.34
C ASN A 5 -4.44 -16.37 -14.97
N ASP A 6 -3.41 -15.90 -14.22
CA ASP A 6 -3.19 -16.37 -12.86
C ASP A 6 -4.22 -15.74 -11.94
N THR A 7 -4.94 -16.56 -11.17
CA THR A 7 -5.94 -16.08 -10.22
C THR A 7 -5.30 -15.21 -9.15
N VAL A 8 -5.83 -14.01 -8.96
CA VAL A 8 -5.31 -13.02 -8.01
C VAL A 8 -6.35 -12.75 -6.93
N LEU A 9 -5.91 -12.80 -5.67
CA LEU A 9 -6.69 -12.33 -4.52
C LEU A 9 -6.11 -11.03 -4.00
N VAL A 10 -6.91 -9.98 -3.94
CA VAL A 10 -6.58 -8.71 -3.30
C VAL A 10 -7.14 -8.72 -1.89
N ILE A 11 -6.29 -8.65 -0.88
CA ILE A 11 -6.66 -8.66 0.53
C ILE A 11 -6.50 -7.23 1.05
N TYR A 12 -7.62 -6.56 1.28
CA TYR A 12 -7.63 -5.20 1.79
C TYR A 12 -8.01 -5.20 3.26
N HIS A 13 -7.10 -4.73 4.12
CA HIS A 13 -7.37 -4.56 5.54
C HIS A 13 -8.00 -3.19 5.79
N TYR A 14 -9.29 -3.18 6.13
CA TYR A 14 -10.06 -1.99 6.46
C TYR A 14 -10.15 -1.81 7.97
N TYR A 15 -9.59 -0.71 8.45
CA TYR A 15 -9.78 -0.20 9.80
C TYR A 15 -10.28 1.24 9.72
N GLU A 16 -11.44 1.52 10.32
CA GLU A 16 -12.09 2.82 10.29
C GLU A 16 -11.63 3.67 11.49
N LYS A 17 -10.48 4.32 11.32
CA LYS A 17 -9.93 5.20 12.36
C LYS A 17 -10.58 6.59 12.37
N ASP A 18 -10.76 7.16 11.18
CA ASP A 18 -11.28 8.50 10.94
C ASP A 18 -11.77 8.62 9.48
N GLN A 19 -12.29 9.79 9.09
CA GLN A 19 -12.81 10.04 7.74
C GLN A 19 -11.78 9.78 6.63
N SER A 20 -10.49 10.03 6.89
CA SER A 20 -9.43 9.77 5.91
C SER A 20 -9.32 8.28 5.56
N TYR A 21 -9.51 7.40 6.55
CA TYR A 21 -9.50 5.94 6.33
C TYR A 21 -10.74 5.47 5.56
N ILE A 22 -11.90 6.06 5.81
CA ILE A 22 -13.12 5.84 5.02
C ILE A 22 -12.86 6.25 3.57
N ASP A 23 -12.35 7.45 3.35
CA ASP A 23 -12.05 7.98 2.02
C ASP A 23 -10.96 7.15 1.29
N ASN A 24 -9.99 6.60 2.02
CA ASN A 24 -8.99 5.70 1.47
C ASN A 24 -9.62 4.40 0.94
N PHE A 25 -10.53 3.81 1.70
CA PHE A 25 -11.26 2.61 1.28
C PHE A 25 -12.19 2.89 0.09
N LEU A 26 -12.96 3.98 0.13
CA LEU A 26 -13.86 4.36 -0.97
C LEU A 26 -13.09 4.68 -2.25
N HIS A 27 -11.94 5.34 -2.13
CA HIS A 27 -11.00 5.54 -3.24
C HIS A 27 -10.51 4.21 -3.81
N PHE A 28 -10.11 3.30 -2.93
CA PHE A 28 -9.64 1.97 -3.34
C PHE A 28 -10.73 1.23 -4.12
N ILE A 29 -11.95 1.12 -3.60
CA ILE A 29 -13.04 0.46 -4.31
C ILE A 29 -13.35 1.16 -5.65
N GLN A 30 -13.39 2.49 -5.68
CA GLN A 30 -13.68 3.24 -6.90
C GLN A 30 -12.64 3.00 -8.01
N PHE A 31 -11.35 2.97 -7.67
CA PHE A 31 -10.28 3.00 -8.65
C PHE A 31 -9.48 1.69 -8.76
N ALA A 32 -9.56 0.81 -7.77
CA ALA A 32 -8.89 -0.49 -7.80
C ALA A 32 -9.80 -1.65 -8.23
N TYR A 33 -11.12 -1.53 -8.06
CA TYR A 33 -12.03 -2.61 -8.42
C TYR A 33 -11.93 -2.96 -9.91
N ARG A 34 -11.77 -4.26 -10.17
CA ARG A 34 -11.74 -4.87 -11.53
C ARG A 34 -12.49 -6.19 -11.48
N PRO A 35 -13.36 -6.48 -12.46
CA PRO A 35 -14.12 -7.74 -12.49
C PRO A 35 -13.26 -9.01 -12.53
N GLU A 36 -12.06 -8.90 -13.10
CA GLU A 36 -11.10 -10.01 -13.24
C GLU A 36 -10.28 -10.33 -11.97
N LEU A 37 -10.36 -9.49 -10.92
CA LEU A 37 -9.69 -9.71 -9.65
C LEU A 37 -10.68 -10.18 -8.59
N ASN A 38 -10.23 -10.94 -7.60
CA ASN A 38 -11.00 -11.29 -6.42
C ASN A 38 -10.59 -10.42 -5.24
N TYR A 39 -11.55 -10.02 -4.41
CA TYR A 39 -11.33 -9.13 -3.27
C TYR A 39 -11.79 -9.77 -1.97
N LEU A 40 -10.92 -9.76 -0.99
CA LEU A 40 -11.20 -10.14 0.39
C LEU A 40 -10.98 -8.91 1.27
N ILE A 41 -12.07 -8.28 1.69
CA ILE A 41 -12.04 -7.08 2.53
C ILE A 41 -12.11 -7.51 3.99
N VAL A 42 -11.01 -7.35 4.70
CA VAL A 42 -10.89 -7.69 6.13
C VAL A 42 -11.29 -6.49 6.97
N ILE A 43 -12.47 -6.52 7.56
CA ILE A 43 -13.00 -5.44 8.41
C ILE A 43 -12.47 -5.62 9.83
N ALA A 44 -11.56 -4.75 10.26
CA ALA A 44 -11.03 -4.74 11.63
C ALA A 44 -11.85 -3.81 12.52
N GLY A 45 -12.81 -4.37 13.22
CA GLY A 45 -13.76 -3.63 14.06
C GLY A 45 -15.09 -3.36 13.37
N ILE A 46 -15.53 -2.09 13.31
CA ILE A 46 -16.83 -1.68 12.79
C ILE A 46 -16.65 -0.88 11.50
N ALA A 47 -17.49 -1.11 10.52
CA ALA A 47 -17.67 -0.24 9.36
C ALA A 47 -18.94 0.60 9.55
N SER A 48 -18.82 1.93 9.52
CA SER A 48 -19.96 2.85 9.68
C SER A 48 -20.68 3.15 8.37
N ILE A 49 -20.05 2.77 7.25
CA ILE A 49 -20.59 2.99 5.90
C ILE A 49 -21.28 1.73 5.37
N GLU A 50 -22.21 1.91 4.45
CA GLU A 50 -22.71 0.81 3.64
C GLU A 50 -21.59 0.28 2.75
N LEU A 51 -21.33 -1.03 2.85
CA LEU A 51 -20.22 -1.67 2.15
C LEU A 51 -20.60 -1.97 0.70
N PRO A 52 -19.85 -1.52 -0.31
CA PRO A 52 -20.08 -1.83 -1.72
C PRO A 52 -20.07 -3.33 -1.97
N GLN A 53 -20.97 -3.83 -2.83
CA GLN A 53 -21.14 -5.27 -3.10
C GLN A 53 -20.85 -5.58 -4.57
N ALA A 54 -20.19 -6.71 -4.81
CA ALA A 54 -20.05 -7.35 -6.11
C ALA A 54 -19.81 -8.86 -5.93
N SER A 55 -20.00 -9.65 -6.98
CA SER A 55 -19.88 -11.12 -6.92
C SER A 55 -18.46 -11.60 -6.57
N ASN A 56 -17.44 -10.79 -6.82
CA ASN A 56 -16.02 -11.07 -6.57
C ASN A 56 -15.48 -10.32 -5.34
N ILE A 57 -16.34 -9.74 -4.48
CA ILE A 57 -15.98 -9.14 -3.20
C ILE A 57 -16.53 -10.00 -2.06
N THR A 58 -15.65 -10.40 -1.17
CA THR A 58 -15.98 -11.10 0.09
C THR A 58 -15.56 -10.24 1.27
N TYR A 59 -16.42 -10.13 2.29
CA TYR A 59 -16.17 -9.43 3.54
C TYR A 59 -15.89 -10.42 4.66
N PHE A 60 -14.84 -10.17 5.42
CA PHE A 60 -14.47 -10.94 6.60
C PHE A 60 -14.31 -9.99 7.80
N TYR A 61 -14.99 -10.27 8.90
CA TYR A 61 -14.91 -9.45 10.11
C TYR A 61 -13.85 -10.01 11.07
N ALA A 62 -12.77 -9.26 11.24
CA ALA A 62 -11.65 -9.59 12.11
C ALA A 62 -11.70 -8.81 13.43
N LYS A 63 -11.05 -9.35 14.45
CA LYS A 63 -10.75 -8.59 15.67
C LYS A 63 -9.74 -7.48 15.34
N ASN A 64 -9.96 -6.27 15.85
CA ASN A 64 -9.00 -5.19 15.73
C ASN A 64 -7.83 -5.40 16.69
N GLN A 65 -6.90 -6.25 16.33
CA GLN A 65 -5.71 -6.60 17.10
C GLN A 65 -4.51 -6.73 16.16
N ASN A 66 -3.34 -6.24 16.60
CA ASN A 66 -2.06 -6.33 15.85
C ASN A 66 -2.09 -5.69 14.45
N TYR A 67 -2.87 -4.62 14.28
CA TYR A 67 -2.95 -3.84 13.05
C TYR A 67 -3.38 -4.70 11.85
N ASP A 68 -2.85 -4.42 10.65
CA ASP A 68 -3.14 -5.12 9.41
C ASP A 68 -2.68 -6.60 9.45
N TYR A 69 -1.50 -6.88 10.01
CA TYR A 69 -1.00 -8.25 10.11
C TYR A 69 -1.85 -9.16 11.00
N GLY A 70 -2.47 -8.61 12.05
CA GLY A 70 -3.41 -9.38 12.86
C GLY A 70 -4.67 -9.78 12.09
N GLY A 71 -5.20 -8.85 11.28
CA GLY A 71 -6.32 -9.15 10.39
C GLY A 71 -5.95 -10.16 9.31
N TYR A 72 -4.77 -10.02 8.70
CA TYR A 72 -4.26 -10.99 7.71
C TYR A 72 -4.06 -12.38 8.33
N ALA A 73 -3.46 -12.46 9.51
CA ALA A 73 -3.27 -13.73 10.22
C ALA A 73 -4.59 -14.43 10.51
N GLN A 74 -5.59 -13.68 10.99
CA GLN A 74 -6.90 -14.25 11.29
C GLN A 74 -7.60 -14.80 10.04
N VAL A 75 -7.63 -14.03 8.95
CA VAL A 75 -8.32 -14.46 7.72
C VAL A 75 -7.61 -15.63 7.03
N ILE A 76 -6.27 -15.66 7.05
CA ILE A 76 -5.48 -16.78 6.53
C ILE A 76 -5.81 -18.07 7.30
N LYS A 77 -5.81 -17.99 8.62
CA LYS A 77 -6.11 -19.14 9.49
C LYS A 77 -7.51 -19.67 9.30
N ASP A 78 -8.51 -18.78 9.18
CA ASP A 78 -9.93 -19.16 9.18
C ASP A 78 -10.40 -19.61 7.79
N LEU A 79 -9.93 -18.99 6.70
CA LEU A 79 -10.41 -19.27 5.35
C LEU A 79 -9.50 -20.21 4.53
N LYS A 80 -8.22 -20.33 4.87
CA LYS A 80 -7.24 -21.23 4.24
C LYS A 80 -7.26 -21.15 2.71
N PHE A 81 -7.18 -19.94 2.19
CA PHE A 81 -7.33 -19.63 0.76
C PHE A 81 -5.99 -19.68 -0.01
N GLU A 82 -4.87 -19.89 0.68
CA GLU A 82 -3.51 -19.78 0.13
C GLU A 82 -3.20 -20.69 -1.05
N THR A 83 -3.96 -21.78 -1.21
CA THR A 83 -3.82 -22.69 -2.34
C THR A 83 -4.79 -22.39 -3.50
N ASN A 84 -5.71 -21.44 -3.35
CA ASN A 84 -6.76 -21.17 -4.32
C ASN A 84 -6.39 -20.10 -5.35
N TYR A 85 -5.31 -19.35 -5.09
CA TYR A 85 -4.87 -18.24 -5.92
C TYR A 85 -3.38 -18.32 -6.19
N ALA A 86 -2.95 -17.89 -7.37
CA ALA A 86 -1.54 -17.87 -7.74
C ALA A 86 -0.78 -16.69 -7.11
N ASN A 87 -1.48 -15.57 -6.87
CA ASN A 87 -0.89 -14.34 -6.35
C ASN A 87 -1.81 -13.63 -5.38
N PHE A 88 -1.20 -12.94 -4.42
CA PHE A 88 -1.88 -12.19 -3.35
C PHE A 88 -1.37 -10.76 -3.31
N ILE A 89 -2.28 -9.80 -3.34
CA ILE A 89 -1.97 -8.39 -3.14
C ILE A 89 -2.53 -7.98 -1.79
N PHE A 90 -1.67 -7.53 -0.89
CA PHE A 90 -2.05 -7.03 0.43
C PHE A 90 -2.07 -5.50 0.40
N VAL A 91 -3.14 -4.90 0.90
CA VAL A 91 -3.30 -3.43 0.99
C VAL A 91 -3.91 -3.10 2.34
N ASN A 92 -3.48 -2.01 2.97
CA ASN A 92 -4.11 -1.54 4.20
C ASN A 92 -4.73 -0.14 4.06
N SER A 93 -5.69 0.18 4.92
CA SER A 93 -6.47 1.43 4.88
C SER A 93 -5.69 2.69 5.31
N SER A 94 -4.41 2.59 5.67
CA SER A 94 -3.58 3.76 5.97
C SER A 94 -3.12 4.53 4.72
N VAL A 95 -3.35 3.97 3.53
CA VAL A 95 -2.97 4.55 2.24
C VAL A 95 -4.18 4.87 1.38
N ARG A 96 -4.08 5.95 0.60
CA ARG A 96 -4.99 6.25 -0.51
C ARG A 96 -4.34 5.83 -1.83
N GLY A 97 -5.09 5.15 -2.67
CA GLY A 97 -4.64 4.61 -3.96
C GLY A 97 -5.59 3.53 -4.48
N PRO A 98 -5.40 3.04 -5.72
CA PRO A 98 -4.28 3.40 -6.58
C PRO A 98 -4.46 4.78 -7.24
N PHE A 99 -3.38 5.55 -7.35
CA PHE A 99 -3.33 6.72 -8.22
C PHE A 99 -2.67 6.33 -9.54
N LEU A 100 -3.38 6.55 -10.65
CA LEU A 100 -2.90 6.24 -11.99
C LEU A 100 -2.97 7.49 -12.87
N PRO A 101 -1.96 7.73 -13.74
CA PRO A 101 -2.07 8.77 -14.75
C PRO A 101 -3.32 8.56 -15.62
N VAL A 102 -4.05 9.63 -15.91
CA VAL A 102 -5.32 9.57 -16.67
C VAL A 102 -5.17 8.95 -18.07
N HIS A 103 -3.98 8.90 -18.63
CA HIS A 103 -3.69 8.24 -19.92
C HIS A 103 -3.28 6.75 -19.77
N SER A 104 -3.11 6.25 -18.53
CA SER A 104 -2.76 4.84 -18.30
C SER A 104 -3.97 3.94 -18.53
N LYS A 105 -3.86 3.00 -19.48
CA LYS A 105 -4.88 1.97 -19.72
C LYS A 105 -4.60 0.65 -18.99
N LYS A 106 -3.48 0.58 -18.30
CA LYS A 106 -3.03 -0.64 -17.62
C LYS A 106 -3.81 -0.84 -16.32
N ASN A 107 -4.19 -2.10 -16.04
CA ASN A 107 -4.70 -2.46 -14.71
C ASN A 107 -3.63 -2.13 -13.66
N TRP A 108 -4.04 -1.53 -12.54
CA TRP A 108 -3.13 -1.10 -11.49
C TRP A 108 -2.28 -2.25 -10.94
N ALA A 109 -2.85 -3.46 -10.77
CA ALA A 109 -2.14 -4.63 -10.28
C ALA A 109 -0.97 -5.04 -11.20
N ASN A 110 -1.11 -4.85 -12.51
CA ASN A 110 -0.07 -5.20 -13.48
C ASN A 110 1.20 -4.37 -13.34
N HIS A 111 1.14 -3.17 -12.75
CA HIS A 111 2.35 -2.41 -12.45
C HIS A 111 3.23 -3.09 -11.41
N LEU A 112 2.62 -3.82 -10.45
CA LEU A 112 3.35 -4.61 -9.46
C LEU A 112 3.83 -5.94 -10.07
N PHE A 113 2.99 -6.60 -10.84
CA PHE A 113 3.32 -7.89 -11.47
C PHE A 113 4.44 -7.80 -12.50
N ASP A 114 4.60 -6.69 -13.21
CA ASP A 114 5.70 -6.49 -14.16
C ASP A 114 7.09 -6.51 -13.49
N LEU A 115 7.14 -6.27 -12.19
CA LEU A 115 8.38 -6.32 -11.41
C LEU A 115 8.64 -7.70 -10.81
N TYR A 116 7.68 -8.62 -10.93
CA TYR A 116 7.79 -9.96 -10.35
C TYR A 116 8.57 -10.90 -11.28
N SER A 117 9.45 -11.70 -10.70
CA SER A 117 10.18 -12.79 -11.38
C SER A 117 10.57 -13.85 -10.36
N ASP A 118 11.08 -15.01 -10.79
CA ASP A 118 11.36 -16.16 -9.93
C ASP A 118 12.33 -15.88 -8.77
N ASN A 119 13.20 -14.89 -8.92
CA ASN A 119 14.15 -14.49 -7.88
C ASN A 119 13.65 -13.32 -6.99
N ILE A 120 12.39 -12.91 -7.14
CA ILE A 120 11.78 -11.84 -6.36
C ILE A 120 10.78 -12.43 -5.37
N GLY A 121 11.01 -12.21 -4.08
CA GLY A 121 10.13 -12.71 -3.02
C GLY A 121 8.93 -11.81 -2.75
N ILE A 122 9.09 -10.51 -2.91
CA ILE A 122 8.06 -9.52 -2.64
C ILE A 122 8.23 -8.29 -3.54
N VAL A 123 7.10 -7.78 -4.03
CA VAL A 123 7.03 -6.49 -4.74
C VAL A 123 6.10 -5.56 -3.97
N GLY A 124 6.53 -4.37 -3.64
CA GLY A 124 5.69 -3.37 -2.97
C GLY A 124 5.65 -2.03 -3.68
N THR A 125 5.02 -1.05 -3.06
CA THR A 125 4.99 0.33 -3.57
C THR A 125 6.26 1.09 -3.25
N ALA A 126 6.87 0.81 -2.09
CA ALA A 126 8.12 1.43 -1.65
C ALA A 126 8.94 0.45 -0.79
N ILE A 127 10.26 0.69 -0.76
CA ILE A 127 11.21 0.00 0.11
C ILE A 127 11.81 1.03 1.07
N SER A 128 11.93 0.68 2.33
CA SER A 128 12.68 1.42 3.34
C SER A 128 14.04 0.78 3.59
N LEU A 129 15.06 1.61 3.78
CA LEU A 129 16.43 1.22 4.13
C LEU A 129 16.73 1.74 5.55
N THR A 130 16.10 1.15 6.54
CA THR A 130 16.18 1.65 7.93
C THR A 130 17.59 1.50 8.46
N PRO A 131 18.26 2.59 8.91
CA PRO A 131 19.62 2.53 9.43
C PRO A 131 19.73 1.62 10.66
N SER A 132 20.84 0.93 10.84
CA SER A 132 21.06 0.01 11.97
C SER A 132 21.03 0.69 13.33
N HIS A 133 21.36 1.98 13.41
CA HIS A 133 21.30 2.78 14.64
C HIS A 133 19.86 3.19 15.03
N HIS A 134 18.89 3.08 14.14
CA HIS A 134 17.49 3.38 14.42
C HIS A 134 16.92 2.43 15.49
N ALA A 135 16.06 2.93 16.37
CA ALA A 135 15.53 2.17 17.50
C ALA A 135 14.90 0.84 17.09
N ILE A 136 14.11 0.84 16.00
CA ILE A 136 13.43 -0.37 15.54
C ILE A 136 14.41 -1.41 14.95
N SER A 137 15.50 -0.96 14.31
CA SER A 137 16.56 -1.85 13.82
C SER A 137 17.30 -2.51 14.98
N LYS A 138 17.57 -1.76 16.05
CA LYS A 138 18.15 -2.31 17.27
C LYS A 138 17.25 -3.38 17.89
N MET A 139 15.96 -3.09 18.06
CA MET A 139 14.96 -4.07 18.54
C MET A 139 14.91 -5.33 17.66
N TYR A 140 15.06 -5.15 16.32
CA TYR A 140 15.13 -6.28 15.40
C TYR A 140 16.39 -7.13 15.61
N HIS A 141 17.56 -6.50 15.70
CA HIS A 141 18.82 -7.20 15.92
C HIS A 141 18.90 -7.91 17.27
N GLU A 142 18.35 -7.31 18.31
CA GLU A 142 18.24 -7.93 19.66
C GLU A 142 17.42 -9.22 19.61
N LYS A 143 16.33 -9.25 18.86
CA LYS A 143 15.42 -10.40 18.81
C LYS A 143 15.85 -11.48 17.80
N TYR A 144 16.34 -11.08 16.62
CA TYR A 144 16.59 -11.99 15.48
C TYR A 144 18.05 -12.10 15.10
N GLY A 145 18.95 -11.38 15.76
CA GLY A 145 20.36 -11.29 15.40
C GLY A 145 20.64 -10.33 14.24
N CYS A 146 21.91 -10.01 14.06
CA CYS A 146 22.38 -9.13 12.98
C CYS A 146 23.12 -9.94 11.92
N ALA A 147 22.48 -10.19 10.79
CA ALA A 147 23.16 -10.75 9.62
C ALA A 147 24.16 -9.74 9.03
N GLU A 148 25.22 -10.23 8.36
CA GLU A 148 26.28 -9.38 7.79
C GLU A 148 25.74 -8.26 6.89
N ARG A 149 24.77 -8.59 6.02
CA ARG A 149 24.08 -7.60 5.14
C ARG A 149 23.34 -6.51 5.91
N ASN A 150 22.98 -6.76 7.18
CA ASN A 150 22.15 -5.87 8.01
C ASN A 150 22.97 -4.96 8.94
N LYS A 151 24.29 -5.01 8.87
CA LYS A 151 25.15 -4.23 9.79
C LYS A 151 24.90 -2.74 9.73
N ASN A 152 24.60 -2.19 8.54
CA ASN A 152 24.41 -0.76 8.36
C ASN A 152 22.96 -0.38 8.14
N ILE A 153 22.20 -1.23 7.42
CA ILE A 153 20.81 -1.00 7.05
C ILE A 153 19.97 -2.27 7.15
N LEU A 154 18.68 -2.10 7.42
CA LEU A 154 17.64 -3.13 7.29
C LEU A 154 16.71 -2.74 6.14
N ALA A 155 16.88 -3.39 4.99
CA ALA A 155 16.01 -3.21 3.83
C ALA A 155 14.69 -3.96 4.04
N HIS A 156 13.55 -3.30 3.81
CA HIS A 156 12.24 -3.94 3.85
C HIS A 156 11.23 -3.25 2.96
N VAL A 157 10.33 -4.03 2.38
CA VAL A 157 9.16 -3.51 1.67
C VAL A 157 8.14 -3.00 2.69
N GLN A 158 7.58 -1.81 2.45
CA GLN A 158 6.56 -1.24 3.32
C GLN A 158 5.24 -2.01 3.20
N SER A 159 4.55 -2.25 4.32
CA SER A 159 3.29 -3.01 4.40
C SER A 159 2.07 -2.32 3.76
N THR A 160 2.25 -1.15 3.15
CA THR A 160 1.17 -0.33 2.58
C THR A 160 0.41 -1.00 1.44
N CYS A 161 1.16 -1.54 0.48
CA CYS A 161 0.67 -2.38 -0.60
C CYS A 161 1.82 -3.24 -1.11
N TYR A 162 1.63 -4.57 -1.13
CA TYR A 162 2.65 -5.51 -1.60
C TYR A 162 2.04 -6.79 -2.19
N VAL A 163 2.84 -7.48 -2.99
CA VAL A 163 2.48 -8.74 -3.67
C VAL A 163 3.35 -9.88 -3.16
N LEU A 164 2.71 -11.02 -2.92
CA LEU A 164 3.35 -12.31 -2.69
C LEU A 164 2.83 -13.34 -3.70
N SER A 165 3.69 -14.25 -4.16
CA SER A 165 3.25 -15.44 -4.90
C SER A 165 2.66 -16.49 -3.93
N GLN A 166 1.92 -17.44 -4.47
CA GLN A 166 1.38 -18.59 -3.72
C GLN A 166 2.50 -19.33 -2.97
N SER A 167 3.59 -19.64 -3.65
CA SER A 167 4.71 -20.38 -3.05
C SER A 167 5.33 -19.66 -1.86
N VAL A 168 5.49 -18.33 -1.97
CA VAL A 168 6.00 -17.50 -0.87
C VAL A 168 5.03 -17.46 0.28
N LEU A 169 3.73 -17.21 0.03
CA LEU A 169 2.71 -17.17 1.08
C LEU A 169 2.60 -18.52 1.81
N CYS A 170 2.56 -19.63 1.07
CA CYS A 170 2.50 -20.98 1.66
C CYS A 170 3.75 -21.29 2.51
N SER A 171 4.95 -20.88 2.07
CA SER A 171 6.17 -21.01 2.88
C SER A 171 6.08 -20.23 4.18
N LEU A 172 5.65 -18.97 4.13
CA LEU A 172 5.49 -18.13 5.31
C LEU A 172 4.48 -18.70 6.32
N ILE A 173 3.36 -19.23 5.82
CA ILE A 173 2.34 -19.89 6.67
C ILE A 173 2.94 -21.15 7.31
N LYS A 174 3.61 -22.00 6.53
CA LYS A 174 4.25 -23.22 7.03
C LYS A 174 5.29 -22.93 8.11
N ASP A 175 6.03 -21.83 7.96
CA ASP A 175 7.06 -21.39 8.90
C ASP A 175 6.49 -20.63 10.11
N GLY A 176 5.16 -20.58 10.27
CA GLY A 176 4.47 -19.93 11.38
C GLY A 176 4.56 -18.40 11.39
N PHE A 177 4.84 -17.77 10.25
CA PHE A 177 4.98 -16.30 10.17
C PHE A 177 3.69 -15.58 10.59
N TYR A 178 2.52 -16.15 10.28
CA TYR A 178 1.21 -15.59 10.62
C TYR A 178 0.63 -16.14 11.94
N ASP A 179 1.40 -16.91 12.72
CA ASP A 179 0.97 -17.38 14.05
C ASP A 179 1.10 -16.25 15.07
N VAL A 180 0.09 -15.40 15.12
CA VAL A 180 0.03 -14.23 16.02
C VAL A 180 -0.75 -14.59 17.26
N HIS A 181 -0.08 -14.76 18.38
CA HIS A 181 -0.70 -15.18 19.64
C HIS A 181 -0.78 -14.06 20.69
N GLU A 182 0.05 -13.03 20.59
CA GLU A 182 0.19 -11.97 21.56
C GLU A 182 -0.31 -10.63 21.02
N SER A 183 -0.71 -9.74 21.94
CA SER A 183 -0.99 -8.36 21.57
C SER A 183 0.32 -7.59 21.45
N LEU A 184 0.56 -7.05 20.25
CA LEU A 184 1.79 -6.35 19.91
C LEU A 184 1.58 -4.84 19.86
N SER A 185 2.58 -4.10 20.31
CA SER A 185 2.68 -2.67 20.03
C SER A 185 2.94 -2.40 18.56
N LYS A 186 2.76 -1.15 18.11
CA LYS A 186 3.06 -0.76 16.73
C LYS A 186 4.52 -1.06 16.35
N GLY A 187 5.48 -0.76 17.23
CA GLY A 187 6.90 -1.02 16.99
C GLY A 187 7.19 -2.51 16.84
N GLU A 188 6.59 -3.33 17.68
CA GLU A 188 6.73 -4.79 17.59
C GLU A 188 6.09 -5.34 16.32
N THR A 189 4.94 -4.83 15.90
CA THR A 189 4.32 -5.24 14.62
C THR A 189 5.20 -4.89 13.42
N VAL A 190 5.79 -3.70 13.39
CA VAL A 190 6.74 -3.32 12.33
C VAL A 190 7.98 -4.22 12.36
N ARG A 191 8.56 -4.48 13.53
CA ARG A 191 9.72 -5.35 13.71
C ARG A 191 9.44 -6.79 13.28
N ASP A 192 8.36 -7.38 13.81
CA ASP A 192 8.09 -8.82 13.74
C ASP A 192 7.39 -9.25 12.44
N TYR A 193 6.79 -8.29 11.74
CA TYR A 193 6.08 -8.55 10.49
C TYR A 193 6.65 -7.76 9.32
N GLU A 194 6.55 -6.42 9.29
CA GLU A 194 6.96 -5.64 8.12
C GLU A 194 8.45 -5.83 7.79
N MET A 195 9.33 -5.64 8.77
CA MET A 195 10.77 -5.85 8.57
C MET A 195 11.10 -7.33 8.41
N ARG A 196 10.58 -8.18 9.30
CA ARG A 196 10.89 -9.60 9.31
C ARG A 196 10.49 -10.32 8.04
N LEU A 197 9.35 -9.99 7.43
CA LEU A 197 8.90 -10.54 6.16
C LEU A 197 10.00 -10.42 5.09
N SER A 198 10.48 -9.20 4.86
CA SER A 198 11.54 -8.95 3.89
C SER A 198 12.85 -9.66 4.25
N GLN A 199 13.21 -9.73 5.53
CA GLN A 199 14.43 -10.37 5.98
C GLN A 199 14.40 -11.90 5.84
N ILE A 200 13.24 -12.54 6.04
CA ILE A 200 13.04 -13.96 5.76
C ILE A 200 13.29 -14.24 4.26
N LEU A 201 12.67 -13.46 3.38
CA LEU A 201 12.78 -13.64 1.94
C LEU A 201 14.22 -13.42 1.43
N LEU A 202 14.90 -12.39 1.94
CA LEU A 202 16.33 -12.16 1.65
C LEU A 202 17.22 -13.30 2.13
N ALA A 203 16.92 -13.90 3.28
CA ALA A 203 17.65 -15.07 3.80
C ALA A 203 17.43 -16.34 2.94
N GLN A 204 16.26 -16.44 2.31
CA GLN A 204 15.94 -17.51 1.34
C GLN A 204 16.55 -17.25 -0.06
N GLY A 205 17.31 -16.17 -0.24
CA GLY A 205 17.95 -15.83 -1.52
C GLY A 205 17.04 -15.08 -2.49
N LEU A 206 15.84 -14.68 -2.06
CA LEU A 206 14.89 -13.90 -2.87
C LEU A 206 15.16 -12.39 -2.70
N ASN A 207 15.06 -11.62 -3.79
CA ASN A 207 15.26 -10.18 -3.76
C ASN A 207 13.94 -9.43 -3.54
N LEU A 208 14.04 -8.12 -3.27
CA LEU A 208 12.92 -7.19 -3.09
C LEU A 208 12.80 -6.27 -4.30
N LYS A 209 11.58 -5.85 -4.65
CA LYS A 209 11.31 -4.83 -5.66
C LYS A 209 10.21 -3.88 -5.21
N CYS A 210 10.17 -2.67 -5.80
CA CYS A 210 9.06 -1.73 -5.58
C CYS A 210 8.82 -0.86 -6.82
N LEU A 211 7.79 -0.02 -6.78
CA LEU A 211 7.44 0.85 -7.91
C LEU A 211 8.45 1.98 -8.15
N LEU A 212 9.22 2.37 -7.12
CA LEU A 212 10.20 3.46 -7.23
C LEU A 212 11.44 2.99 -8.01
N PRO A 213 11.75 3.54 -9.21
CA PRO A 213 12.73 2.98 -10.13
C PRO A 213 14.15 2.86 -9.57
N GLU A 214 14.59 3.86 -8.78
CA GLU A 214 15.93 3.89 -8.20
C GLU A 214 16.11 2.77 -7.17
N TYR A 215 15.04 2.40 -6.47
CA TYR A 215 15.01 1.30 -5.50
C TYR A 215 14.87 -0.09 -6.16
N ASN A 216 14.69 -0.17 -7.49
CA ASN A 216 14.66 -1.43 -8.21
C ASN A 216 16.03 -1.89 -8.71
N LYS A 217 17.03 -0.99 -8.71
CA LYS A 217 18.39 -1.32 -9.19
C LYS A 217 19.18 -2.21 -8.25
N PRO A 218 19.14 -2.02 -6.91
CA PRO A 218 19.96 -2.80 -5.99
C PRO A 218 19.56 -4.27 -5.90
N ASP A 219 20.58 -5.10 -5.60
CA ASP A 219 20.38 -6.43 -5.06
C ASP A 219 20.41 -6.35 -3.52
N TYR A 220 19.23 -6.41 -2.92
CA TYR A 220 19.07 -6.27 -1.48
C TYR A 220 19.62 -7.44 -0.68
N ARG A 221 19.95 -8.57 -1.33
CA ARG A 221 20.61 -9.71 -0.69
C ARG A 221 22.04 -9.38 -0.27
N SER A 222 22.65 -8.41 -0.93
CA SER A 222 24.03 -7.95 -0.67
C SER A 222 24.16 -6.46 -0.38
N LEU A 223 23.10 -5.67 -0.51
CA LEU A 223 23.13 -4.22 -0.24
C LEU A 223 23.39 -3.95 1.24
N SER A 224 24.46 -3.22 1.54
CA SER A 224 24.90 -2.87 2.91
C SER A 224 25.04 -1.38 3.15
N HIS A 225 24.64 -0.54 2.20
CA HIS A 225 24.77 0.92 2.28
C HIS A 225 23.49 1.63 1.84
N GLU A 226 23.32 2.84 2.30
CA GLU A 226 22.23 3.71 1.90
C GLU A 226 22.41 4.17 0.44
N ILE A 227 21.30 4.19 -0.33
CA ILE A 227 21.30 4.64 -1.73
C ILE A 227 20.64 6.01 -1.91
N ASN A 228 19.95 6.50 -0.90
CA ASN A 228 19.20 7.75 -0.94
C ASN A 228 19.49 8.59 0.31
N PRO A 229 20.49 9.49 0.26
CA PRO A 229 20.93 10.26 1.43
C PRO A 229 19.90 11.26 1.94
N SER A 230 18.81 11.51 1.19
CA SER A 230 17.71 12.38 1.64
C SER A 230 16.58 11.61 2.35
N ALA A 231 16.63 10.26 2.37
CA ALA A 231 15.61 9.46 3.01
C ALA A 231 15.57 9.71 4.52
N ARG A 232 14.39 10.05 5.04
CA ARG A 232 14.22 10.25 6.47
C ARG A 232 14.24 8.90 7.18
N GLU A 233 15.30 8.63 7.94
CA GLU A 233 15.49 7.35 8.63
C GLU A 233 15.32 6.13 7.69
N GLY A 234 15.77 6.29 6.44
CA GLY A 234 15.68 5.26 5.40
C GLY A 234 14.33 5.18 4.68
N ASP A 235 13.35 6.02 5.03
CA ASP A 235 12.02 6.06 4.42
C ASP A 235 11.90 7.22 3.42
N SER A 236 11.70 6.90 2.14
CA SER A 236 11.50 7.87 1.06
C SER A 236 10.10 8.50 1.02
N GLY A 237 9.14 8.00 1.79
CA GLY A 237 7.75 8.42 1.77
C GLY A 237 7.44 9.67 2.62
N PHE A 238 8.44 10.47 3.00
CA PHE A 238 8.28 11.78 3.63
C PHE A 238 8.56 12.92 2.63
N GLU A 239 8.17 14.13 3.01
CA GLU A 239 8.41 15.32 2.20
C GLU A 239 9.93 15.51 1.97
N TYR A 240 10.33 15.77 0.72
CA TYR A 240 11.71 15.88 0.26
C TYR A 240 12.63 14.68 0.53
N SER A 241 12.07 13.52 0.90
CA SER A 241 12.85 12.34 1.28
C SER A 241 13.16 11.36 0.14
N TYR A 242 12.81 11.69 -1.10
CA TYR A 242 13.12 10.86 -2.26
C TYR A 242 14.09 11.60 -3.19
N PHE A 243 15.41 11.43 -2.94
CA PHE A 243 16.46 12.11 -3.68
C PHE A 243 16.25 13.64 -3.73
N GLY A 244 15.86 14.24 -2.59
CA GLY A 244 15.62 15.67 -2.43
C GLY A 244 14.26 16.16 -2.92
N ARG A 245 13.37 15.28 -3.38
CA ARG A 245 12.00 15.59 -3.77
C ARG A 245 10.98 14.74 -3.01
N THR A 246 9.73 15.11 -3.07
CA THR A 246 8.61 14.33 -2.54
C THR A 246 8.14 13.34 -3.62
N VAL A 247 7.88 12.08 -3.23
CA VAL A 247 7.32 11.07 -4.14
C VAL A 247 5.94 11.49 -4.61
N HIS A 248 5.73 11.52 -5.92
CA HIS A 248 4.44 11.84 -6.49
C HIS A 248 3.47 10.64 -6.37
N PRO A 249 2.15 10.86 -6.14
CA PRO A 249 1.18 9.76 -6.04
C PRO A 249 1.19 8.79 -7.24
N TYR A 250 1.47 9.25 -8.44
CA TYR A 250 1.60 8.40 -9.63
C TYR A 250 2.86 7.52 -9.65
N GLU A 251 3.88 7.83 -8.84
CA GLU A 251 5.10 7.03 -8.76
C GLU A 251 4.95 5.87 -7.76
N ALA A 252 4.40 6.17 -6.57
CA ALA A 252 4.18 5.14 -5.55
C ALA A 252 2.84 4.43 -5.69
N MET A 253 1.92 4.99 -6.50
CA MET A 253 0.55 4.51 -6.70
C MET A 253 -0.33 4.53 -5.44
N PHE A 254 0.22 4.23 -4.27
CA PHE A 254 -0.44 4.29 -2.96
C PHE A 254 0.35 5.20 -2.02
N VAL A 255 -0.30 6.19 -1.42
CA VAL A 255 0.34 7.18 -0.54
C VAL A 255 -0.24 7.15 0.87
N LYS A 256 0.63 7.22 1.89
CA LYS A 256 0.21 7.31 3.30
C LYS A 256 -0.41 8.67 3.58
N THR A 257 -1.71 8.72 3.85
CA THR A 257 -2.43 9.97 4.13
C THR A 257 -1.99 10.63 5.45
N SER A 258 -1.51 9.85 6.41
CA SER A 258 -1.02 10.34 7.70
C SER A 258 0.33 11.09 7.66
N ARG A 259 1.05 11.07 6.52
CA ARG A 259 2.35 11.75 6.38
C ARG A 259 2.26 13.18 5.88
N ASN A 260 1.09 13.61 5.42
CA ASN A 260 0.81 14.94 4.88
C ASN A 260 1.74 15.37 3.73
N THR A 261 2.36 14.42 3.03
CA THR A 261 3.21 14.67 1.86
C THR A 261 2.43 15.13 0.64
N SER A 262 1.14 14.84 0.62
CA SER A 262 0.16 15.35 -0.34
C SER A 262 -1.07 15.80 0.42
N SER A 263 -1.50 17.03 0.19
CA SER A 263 -2.73 17.53 0.86
C SER A 263 -3.95 16.74 0.41
N ASP A 264 -4.96 16.65 1.28
CA ASP A 264 -6.24 16.02 0.92
C ASP A 264 -6.91 16.69 -0.29
N THR A 265 -6.78 18.02 -0.38
CA THR A 265 -7.22 18.77 -1.56
C THR A 265 -6.55 18.28 -2.84
N TYR A 266 -5.23 18.10 -2.82
CA TYR A 266 -4.49 17.62 -4.00
C TYR A 266 -4.86 16.19 -4.38
N LEU A 267 -4.96 15.29 -3.40
CA LEU A 267 -5.37 13.90 -3.64
C LEU A 267 -6.82 13.83 -4.18
N SER A 268 -7.71 14.70 -3.69
CA SER A 268 -9.08 14.82 -4.19
C SER A 268 -9.15 15.33 -5.63
N GLN A 269 -8.29 16.28 -6.00
CA GLN A 269 -8.17 16.76 -7.38
C GLN A 269 -7.68 15.66 -8.33
N LEU A 270 -6.70 14.85 -7.90
CA LEU A 270 -6.25 13.69 -8.67
C LEU A 270 -7.36 12.66 -8.83
N ALA A 271 -8.09 12.35 -7.74
CA ALA A 271 -9.23 11.42 -7.77
C ALA A 271 -10.33 11.91 -8.72
N TYR A 272 -10.67 13.21 -8.67
CA TYR A 272 -11.62 13.81 -9.59
C TYR A 272 -11.18 13.66 -11.05
N SER A 273 -9.92 13.98 -11.37
CA SER A 273 -9.37 13.81 -12.72
C SER A 273 -9.41 12.35 -13.17
N MET A 274 -9.08 11.40 -12.28
CA MET A 274 -9.16 9.96 -12.60
C MET A 274 -10.59 9.49 -12.86
N SER A 275 -11.61 10.10 -12.23
CA SER A 275 -13.01 9.70 -12.38
C SER A 275 -13.55 9.83 -13.81
N PHE A 276 -12.94 10.66 -14.66
CA PHE A 276 -13.28 10.77 -16.07
C PHE A 276 -12.86 9.55 -16.89
N GLN A 277 -11.77 8.91 -16.49
CA GLN A 277 -11.27 7.70 -17.16
C GLN A 277 -11.79 6.42 -16.50
N PHE A 278 -11.95 6.43 -15.19
CA PHE A 278 -12.40 5.30 -14.40
C PHE A 278 -13.79 5.59 -13.81
N PRO A 279 -14.87 5.44 -14.60
CA PRO A 279 -16.23 5.57 -14.10
C PRO A 279 -16.51 4.53 -13.02
N LEU A 280 -17.57 4.74 -12.25
CA LEU A 280 -18.02 3.71 -11.31
C LEU A 280 -18.37 2.43 -12.08
N ASN A 281 -17.84 1.30 -11.61
CA ASN A 281 -18.09 0.02 -12.29
C ASN A 281 -19.55 -0.39 -12.07
N ALA A 282 -20.20 -0.81 -13.15
CA ALA A 282 -21.62 -1.20 -13.14
C ALA A 282 -21.89 -2.49 -12.34
N ASP A 283 -20.87 -3.32 -12.12
CA ASP A 283 -20.97 -4.55 -11.32
C ASP A 283 -21.07 -4.28 -9.82
N LEU A 284 -20.71 -3.04 -9.37
CA LEU A 284 -20.82 -2.64 -7.99
C LEU A 284 -22.25 -2.22 -7.64
N SER A 285 -22.77 -2.73 -6.55
CA SER A 285 -24.02 -2.28 -5.90
C SER A 285 -23.72 -1.68 -4.53
N CYS A 286 -24.71 -1.11 -3.85
CA CYS A 286 -24.54 -0.39 -2.58
C CYS A 286 -23.49 0.75 -2.69
N THR A 287 -23.60 1.57 -3.72
CA THR A 287 -22.57 2.52 -4.11
C THR A 287 -22.71 3.93 -3.53
N ALA A 288 -23.74 4.18 -2.72
CA ALA A 288 -24.05 5.53 -2.20
C ALA A 288 -22.86 6.18 -1.50
N ALA A 289 -22.07 5.43 -0.72
CA ALA A 289 -20.87 5.92 -0.07
C ALA A 289 -19.78 6.34 -1.07
N ILE A 290 -19.58 5.54 -2.14
CA ILE A 290 -18.60 5.84 -3.21
C ILE A 290 -19.04 7.10 -3.98
N GLU A 291 -20.32 7.21 -4.31
CA GLU A 291 -20.87 8.39 -4.99
C GLU A 291 -20.71 9.65 -4.14
N GLY A 292 -20.96 9.53 -2.83
CA GLY A 292 -20.71 10.61 -1.86
C GLY A 292 -19.23 11.02 -1.84
N TYR A 293 -18.30 10.06 -1.84
CA TYR A 293 -16.85 10.31 -1.94
C TYR A 293 -16.51 11.05 -3.26
N ARG A 294 -16.97 10.56 -4.41
CA ARG A 294 -16.76 11.20 -5.71
C ARG A 294 -17.23 12.64 -5.74
N ARG A 295 -18.45 12.89 -5.24
CA ARG A 295 -19.01 14.25 -5.16
C ARG A 295 -18.17 15.16 -4.26
N ARG A 296 -17.65 14.68 -3.14
CA ARG A 296 -16.71 15.46 -2.31
C ARG A 296 -15.44 15.81 -3.06
N CYS A 297 -14.82 14.86 -3.77
CA CYS A 297 -13.62 15.12 -4.58
C CYS A 297 -13.89 16.17 -5.68
N GLU A 298 -15.02 16.10 -6.36
CA GLU A 298 -15.46 17.07 -7.34
C GLU A 298 -15.61 18.47 -6.73
N LEU A 299 -16.35 18.60 -5.63
CA LEU A 299 -16.56 19.89 -4.95
C LEU A 299 -15.24 20.52 -4.48
N ILE A 300 -14.32 19.71 -3.94
CA ILE A 300 -13.00 20.18 -3.52
C ILE A 300 -12.19 20.66 -4.73
N ALA A 301 -12.21 19.93 -5.85
CA ALA A 301 -11.50 20.31 -7.07
C ALA A 301 -12.03 21.62 -7.66
N LEU A 302 -13.35 21.78 -7.77
CA LEU A 302 -14.00 22.97 -8.30
C LEU A 302 -13.80 24.20 -7.40
N ASN A 303 -13.88 24.05 -6.08
CA ASN A 303 -13.66 25.15 -5.13
C ASN A 303 -12.20 25.62 -5.14
N ALA A 304 -11.24 24.72 -5.29
CA ALA A 304 -9.81 25.07 -5.43
C ALA A 304 -9.56 25.88 -6.71
N THR A 305 -10.25 25.57 -7.81
CA THR A 305 -10.19 26.31 -9.06
C THR A 305 -10.74 27.74 -8.92
N SER A 306 -11.91 27.89 -8.28
CA SER A 306 -12.54 29.21 -8.08
C SER A 306 -11.72 30.14 -7.19
N SER A 307 -11.06 29.63 -6.15
CA SER A 307 -10.17 30.40 -5.30
C SER A 307 -8.86 30.81 -6.01
N ALA A 308 -8.34 29.98 -6.92
CA ALA A 308 -7.19 30.31 -7.74
C ALA A 308 -7.49 31.43 -8.76
N VAL A 309 -8.69 31.40 -9.36
CA VAL A 309 -9.16 32.48 -10.28
C VAL A 309 -9.32 33.80 -9.53
N LYS A 310 -9.90 33.80 -8.34
CA LYS A 310 -10.01 35.02 -7.51
C LYS A 310 -8.64 35.60 -7.14
N LYS A 311 -7.64 34.79 -6.82
CA LYS A 311 -6.26 35.24 -6.58
C LYS A 311 -5.62 35.87 -7.82
N LYS A 312 -5.82 35.31 -8.99
CA LYS A 312 -5.29 35.87 -10.26
C LYS A 312 -5.92 37.23 -10.60
N SER A 313 -7.23 37.39 -10.40
CA SER A 313 -7.91 38.69 -10.62
C SER A 313 -7.42 39.77 -9.66
N PHE A 314 -7.10 39.40 -8.42
CA PHE A 314 -6.56 40.35 -7.43
C PHE A 314 -5.15 40.84 -7.81
N TRP A 315 -4.27 39.98 -8.32
CA TRP A 315 -2.92 40.35 -8.76
C TRP A 315 -2.89 41.13 -10.07
N SER A 316 -3.89 40.98 -10.95
CA SER A 316 -3.99 41.79 -12.17
C SER A 316 -4.35 43.24 -11.89
N PHE A 317 -4.96 43.56 -10.75
CA PHE A 317 -5.26 44.94 -10.30
C PHE A 317 -4.05 45.71 -9.77
N PHE A 318 -2.96 45.03 -9.40
CA PHE A 318 -1.74 45.66 -8.87
C PHE A 318 -0.65 45.87 -9.93
N ASN A 319 -0.83 45.35 -11.14
CA ASN A 319 0.14 45.45 -12.26
C ASN A 319 -0.41 46.28 -13.45
N SER A 320 -1.47 47.03 -13.27
CA SER A 320 -1.99 48.07 -14.15
C SER A 320 -1.84 49.43 -13.45
#